data_4ee7ebe2f0307a6ff5b7ad0daec7df28
#
_entry.id   4ee7ebe2f0307a6ff5b7ad0daec7df28
#
_cell.length_a   1.000
_cell.length_b   1.000
_cell.length_c   1.000
_cell.angle_alpha   90.00
_cell.angle_beta   90.00
_cell.angle_gamma   90.00
#
_symmetry.space_group_name_H-M   'P 1'
#
loop_
_entity.id
_entity.type
_entity.pdbx_description
1 polymer ?
#
loop_
_entity_poly.entity_id
_entity_poly.type
_entity_poly.pdbx_seq_one_letter_code
_entity_poly.pdbx_strand_id
1 'polypeptide(L)'
;MSSSRCLRAVVVVAAAAVLLASSCSWQLGTPIPEGVPPPAGDPVPAIDTHAPGRGADQLHQWAAERAPALGIPVHALEAYAYAARVAEVENPKCHLAWTTLAGIGMV
;
A
#
# COMPACT_ATOMS: atom_id res chain seq x y z
N MET A 1 -21.11 33.05 46.14
CA MET A 1 -20.92 33.47 44.76
C MET A 1 -19.75 32.79 44.03
N SER A 2 -18.89 32.11 44.73
CA SER A 2 -17.71 31.40 44.11
C SER A 2 -18.07 30.04 43.49
N SER A 3 -19.08 29.34 44.04
CA SER A 3 -19.44 27.98 43.61
C SER A 3 -20.04 27.87 42.21
N SER A 4 -20.79 28.87 41.79
CA SER A 4 -21.43 28.87 40.42
C SER A 4 -20.45 29.10 39.27
N ARG A 5 -19.33 29.76 39.54
CA ARG A 5 -18.27 29.97 38.52
C ARG A 5 -17.45 28.71 38.29
N CYS A 6 -17.14 27.95 39.33
CA CYS A 6 -16.47 26.66 39.18
C CYS A 6 -17.36 25.63 38.46
N LEU A 7 -18.66 25.59 38.73
CA LEU A 7 -19.58 24.68 38.06
C LEU A 7 -19.70 24.97 36.55
N ARG A 8 -19.75 26.25 36.18
CA ARG A 8 -19.78 26.67 34.76
C ARG A 8 -18.48 26.34 34.02
N ALA A 9 -17.34 26.52 34.68
CA ALA A 9 -16.05 26.15 34.11
C ALA A 9 -15.91 24.65 33.86
N VAL A 10 -16.37 23.83 34.80
CA VAL A 10 -16.36 22.36 34.67
C VAL A 10 -17.28 21.90 33.54
N VAL A 11 -18.47 22.49 33.41
CA VAL A 11 -19.40 22.13 32.33
C VAL A 11 -18.85 22.52 30.93
N VAL A 12 -18.19 23.67 30.81
CA VAL A 12 -17.61 24.10 29.55
C VAL A 12 -16.43 23.22 29.14
N VAL A 13 -15.57 22.82 30.08
CA VAL A 13 -14.45 21.92 29.82
C VAL A 13 -14.95 20.52 29.46
N ALA A 14 -15.97 20.00 30.11
CA ALA A 14 -16.58 18.72 29.81
C ALA A 14 -17.22 18.73 28.40
N ALA A 15 -17.91 19.79 28.01
CA ALA A 15 -18.50 19.95 26.69
C ALA A 15 -17.43 20.02 25.57
N ALA A 16 -16.31 20.72 25.81
CA ALA A 16 -15.20 20.79 24.87
C ALA A 16 -14.51 19.42 24.70
N ALA A 17 -14.35 18.64 25.77
CA ALA A 17 -13.78 17.31 25.71
C ALA A 17 -14.65 16.32 24.90
N VAL A 18 -15.97 16.42 24.99
CA VAL A 18 -16.91 15.59 24.21
C VAL A 18 -16.86 15.95 22.71
N LEU A 19 -16.70 17.24 22.37
CA LEU A 19 -16.60 17.68 20.98
C LEU A 19 -15.28 17.23 20.32
N LEU A 20 -14.19 17.15 21.07
CA LEU A 20 -12.89 16.65 20.56
C LEU A 20 -12.86 15.13 20.38
N ALA A 21 -13.64 14.38 21.17
CA ALA A 21 -13.76 12.94 21.01
C ALA A 21 -14.59 12.53 19.78
N SER A 22 -15.44 13.40 19.27
CA SER A 22 -16.30 13.12 18.10
C SER A 22 -15.55 13.19 16.76
N SER A 23 -14.32 13.71 16.72
CA SER A 23 -13.54 13.84 15.48
C SER A 23 -12.78 12.57 15.08
N CYS A 24 -12.73 11.54 15.93
CA CYS A 24 -12.20 10.23 15.60
C CYS A 24 -13.34 9.22 15.34
N SER A 25 -14.27 9.54 14.47
CA SER A 25 -15.14 8.51 13.93
C SER A 25 -14.30 7.64 12.98
N TRP A 26 -13.90 6.48 13.45
CA TRP A 26 -13.48 5.39 12.59
C TRP A 26 -14.69 5.08 11.71
N GLN A 27 -14.72 5.66 10.53
CA GLN A 27 -15.60 5.16 9.49
C GLN A 27 -15.04 3.79 9.13
N LEU A 28 -15.57 2.77 9.78
CA LEU A 28 -15.54 1.43 9.21
C LEU A 28 -16.23 1.57 7.86
N GLY A 29 -15.43 1.67 6.80
CA GLY A 29 -15.96 1.70 5.44
C GLY A 29 -16.91 0.51 5.27
N THR A 30 -17.90 0.67 4.40
CA THR A 30 -18.73 -0.46 4.00
C THR A 30 -17.80 -1.60 3.58
N PRO A 31 -18.03 -2.85 4.03
CA PRO A 31 -17.23 -3.98 3.61
C PRO A 31 -17.12 -3.97 2.08
N ILE A 32 -15.91 -3.85 1.57
CA ILE A 32 -15.67 -3.98 0.12
C ILE A 32 -16.05 -5.42 -0.20
N PRO A 33 -16.98 -5.66 -1.14
CA PRO A 33 -17.28 -7.03 -1.56
C PRO A 33 -15.97 -7.73 -1.93
N GLU A 34 -15.76 -8.95 -1.46
CA GLU A 34 -14.61 -9.75 -1.87
C GLU A 34 -14.64 -9.86 -3.39
N GLY A 35 -13.85 -9.03 -4.05
CA GLY A 35 -13.70 -9.03 -5.49
C GLY A 35 -12.87 -10.24 -5.94
N VAL A 36 -13.07 -10.66 -7.16
CA VAL A 36 -12.14 -11.61 -7.79
C VAL A 36 -10.77 -10.94 -7.84
N PRO A 37 -9.70 -11.54 -7.29
CA PRO A 37 -8.37 -10.96 -7.37
C PRO A 37 -8.02 -10.67 -8.84
N PRO A 38 -7.41 -9.52 -9.14
CA PRO A 38 -6.94 -9.26 -10.49
C PRO A 38 -5.94 -10.35 -10.93
N PRO A 39 -5.91 -10.70 -12.23
CA PRO A 39 -4.94 -11.67 -12.72
C PRO A 39 -3.52 -11.23 -12.39
N ALA A 40 -2.65 -12.18 -12.13
CA ALA A 40 -1.25 -11.92 -11.74
C ALA A 40 -0.42 -11.18 -12.82
N GLY A 41 -0.97 -11.00 -14.00
CA GLY A 41 -0.30 -10.40 -15.14
C GLY A 41 0.68 -11.36 -15.83
N ASP A 42 1.47 -10.85 -16.75
CA ASP A 42 2.50 -11.63 -17.44
C ASP A 42 3.54 -12.16 -16.44
N PRO A 43 4.03 -13.39 -16.64
CA PRO A 43 5.04 -13.95 -15.76
C PRO A 43 6.32 -13.11 -15.81
N VAL A 44 6.89 -12.90 -14.62
CA VAL A 44 8.19 -12.23 -14.49
C VAL A 44 9.30 -13.26 -14.70
N PRO A 45 10.35 -12.96 -15.47
CA PRO A 45 11.49 -13.85 -15.64
C PRO A 45 12.16 -14.23 -14.31
N ALA A 46 12.79 -15.39 -14.28
CA ALA A 46 13.59 -15.79 -13.14
C ALA A 46 14.76 -14.84 -12.94
N ILE A 47 15.11 -14.58 -11.67
CA ILE A 47 16.24 -13.72 -11.30
C ILE A 47 17.20 -14.51 -10.43
N ASP A 48 18.47 -14.12 -10.47
CA ASP A 48 19.47 -14.55 -9.49
C ASP A 48 19.55 -13.51 -8.36
N THR A 49 19.04 -13.85 -7.18
CA THR A 49 19.05 -12.94 -6.01
C THR A 49 20.46 -12.72 -5.43
N HIS A 50 21.44 -13.51 -5.85
CA HIS A 50 22.83 -13.42 -5.41
C HIS A 50 23.74 -12.76 -6.46
N ALA A 51 23.19 -12.38 -7.63
CA ALA A 51 23.97 -11.72 -8.65
C ALA A 51 24.53 -10.38 -8.15
N PRO A 52 25.76 -10.01 -8.52
CA PRO A 52 26.34 -8.73 -8.15
C PRO A 52 25.59 -7.57 -8.84
N GLY A 53 25.57 -6.41 -8.19
CA GLY A 53 24.93 -5.20 -8.70
C GLY A 53 23.47 -5.05 -8.26
N ARG A 54 22.73 -4.21 -8.99
CA ARG A 54 21.29 -3.98 -8.72
C ARG A 54 20.48 -5.14 -9.34
N GLY A 55 19.95 -6.01 -8.49
CA GLY A 55 19.22 -7.20 -8.94
C GLY A 55 18.06 -6.92 -9.88
N ALA A 56 17.39 -5.78 -9.76
CA ALA A 56 16.29 -5.38 -10.63
C ALA A 56 16.71 -5.13 -12.09
N ASP A 57 18.00 -4.87 -12.36
CA ASP A 57 18.50 -4.63 -13.71
C ASP A 57 18.36 -5.87 -14.60
N GLN A 58 18.31 -7.08 -14.01
CA GLN A 58 18.02 -8.32 -14.74
C GLN A 58 16.65 -8.31 -15.40
N LEU A 59 15.74 -7.44 -14.95
CA LEU A 59 14.38 -7.32 -15.46
C LEU A 59 14.20 -6.11 -16.40
N HIS A 60 15.28 -5.40 -16.74
CA HIS A 60 15.20 -4.18 -17.54
C HIS A 60 14.49 -4.39 -18.88
N GLN A 61 14.87 -5.39 -19.65
CA GLN A 61 14.26 -5.67 -20.95
C GLN A 61 12.76 -5.99 -20.78
N TRP A 62 12.43 -6.86 -19.85
CA TRP A 62 11.04 -7.24 -19.57
C TRP A 62 10.18 -6.02 -19.18
N ALA A 63 10.73 -5.11 -18.37
CA ALA A 63 10.05 -3.89 -17.93
C ALA A 63 9.94 -2.87 -19.09
N ALA A 64 11.00 -2.68 -19.87
CA ALA A 64 11.02 -1.73 -20.98
C ALA A 64 9.97 -2.05 -22.06
N GLU A 65 9.74 -3.33 -22.34
CA GLU A 65 8.73 -3.78 -23.29
C GLU A 65 7.29 -3.48 -22.85
N ARG A 66 7.04 -3.40 -21.54
CA ARG A 66 5.70 -3.26 -20.93
C ARG A 66 5.38 -1.86 -20.45
N ALA A 67 6.40 -1.14 -20.05
CA ALA A 67 6.27 0.19 -19.43
C ALA A 67 5.42 1.18 -20.27
N PRO A 68 5.59 1.30 -21.60
CA PRO A 68 4.81 2.24 -22.39
C PRO A 68 3.30 1.96 -22.38
N ALA A 69 2.92 0.68 -22.46
CA ALA A 69 1.51 0.29 -22.48
C ALA A 69 0.84 0.47 -21.12
N LEU A 70 1.60 0.40 -20.04
CA LEU A 70 1.11 0.50 -18.66
C LEU A 70 1.16 1.92 -18.11
N GLY A 71 1.89 2.84 -18.77
CA GLY A 71 2.13 4.18 -18.25
C GLY A 71 2.97 4.19 -16.96
N ILE A 72 3.77 3.16 -16.73
CA ILE A 72 4.63 3.00 -15.56
C ILE A 72 6.08 3.24 -15.97
N PRO A 73 6.86 4.06 -15.24
CA PRO A 73 8.29 4.21 -15.52
C PRO A 73 9.03 2.87 -15.47
N VAL A 74 9.96 2.62 -16.39
CA VAL A 74 10.70 1.35 -16.50
C VAL A 74 11.32 0.95 -15.18
N HIS A 75 12.02 1.86 -14.49
CA HIS A 75 12.66 1.56 -13.20
C HIS A 75 11.68 1.22 -12.08
N ALA A 76 10.47 1.80 -12.09
CA ALA A 76 9.43 1.45 -11.14
C ALA A 76 8.91 0.03 -11.43
N LEU A 77 8.69 -0.30 -12.70
CA LEU A 77 8.22 -1.62 -13.11
C LEU A 77 9.26 -2.71 -12.81
N GLU A 78 10.54 -2.44 -13.05
CA GLU A 78 11.64 -3.30 -12.60
C GLU A 78 11.58 -3.60 -11.10
N ALA A 79 11.38 -2.55 -10.29
CA ALA A 79 11.34 -2.68 -8.85
C ALA A 79 10.14 -3.52 -8.38
N TYR A 80 8.96 -3.34 -8.97
CA TYR A 80 7.77 -4.13 -8.64
C TYR A 80 7.94 -5.60 -9.01
N ALA A 81 8.46 -5.86 -10.22
CA ALA A 81 8.70 -7.21 -10.68
C ALA A 81 9.79 -7.92 -9.86
N TYR A 82 10.87 -7.22 -9.52
CA TYR A 82 11.93 -7.73 -8.68
C TYR A 82 11.42 -8.08 -7.28
N ALA A 83 10.68 -7.18 -6.65
CA ALA A 83 10.10 -7.41 -5.32
C ALA A 83 9.15 -8.63 -5.32
N ALA A 84 8.33 -8.80 -6.35
CA ALA A 84 7.47 -9.96 -6.48
C ALA A 84 8.26 -11.27 -6.59
N ARG A 85 9.37 -11.29 -7.36
CA ARG A 85 10.23 -12.46 -7.48
C ARG A 85 10.96 -12.80 -6.18
N VAL A 86 11.47 -11.79 -5.47
CA VAL A 86 12.10 -11.99 -4.15
C VAL A 86 11.10 -12.55 -3.16
N ALA A 87 9.90 -11.99 -3.11
CA ALA A 87 8.83 -12.48 -2.23
C ALA A 87 8.44 -13.94 -2.53
N GLU A 88 8.42 -14.33 -3.81
CA GLU A 88 8.14 -15.71 -4.21
C GLU A 88 9.23 -16.68 -3.75
N VAL A 89 10.50 -16.27 -3.82
CA VAL A 89 11.64 -17.09 -3.36
C VAL A 89 11.65 -17.23 -1.83
N GLU A 90 11.45 -16.11 -1.12
CA GLU A 90 11.53 -16.08 0.34
C GLU A 90 10.28 -16.63 1.03
N ASN A 91 9.12 -16.40 0.44
CA ASN A 91 7.84 -16.83 0.96
C ASN A 91 6.86 -17.28 -0.13
N PRO A 92 7.03 -18.48 -0.68
CA PRO A 92 6.22 -18.99 -1.80
C PRO A 92 4.72 -19.00 -1.53
N LYS A 93 4.30 -19.02 -0.27
CA LYS A 93 2.88 -19.03 0.12
C LYS A 93 2.22 -17.65 0.05
N CYS A 94 3.01 -16.58 -0.11
CA CYS A 94 2.49 -15.23 -0.12
C CYS A 94 1.78 -14.88 -1.43
N HIS A 95 2.16 -15.51 -2.56
CA HIS A 95 1.57 -15.29 -3.88
C HIS A 95 1.46 -13.81 -4.29
N LEU A 96 2.47 -12.99 -3.93
CA LEU A 96 2.50 -11.57 -4.24
C LEU A 96 2.78 -11.34 -5.72
N ALA A 97 1.79 -10.83 -6.45
CA ALA A 97 1.95 -10.48 -7.86
C ALA A 97 2.56 -9.08 -8.03
N TRP A 98 3.38 -8.88 -9.07
CA TRP A 98 3.91 -7.56 -9.42
C TRP A 98 2.81 -6.55 -9.75
N THR A 99 1.68 -7.00 -10.30
CA THR A 99 0.51 -6.17 -10.61
C THR A 99 -0.12 -5.57 -9.36
N THR A 100 -0.09 -6.27 -8.24
CA THR A 100 -0.54 -5.74 -6.95
C THR A 100 0.35 -4.58 -6.49
N LEU A 101 1.67 -4.74 -6.58
CA LEU A 101 2.63 -3.69 -6.23
C LEU A 101 2.52 -2.47 -7.15
N ALA A 102 2.38 -2.70 -8.45
CA ALA A 102 2.17 -1.65 -9.43
C ALA A 102 0.87 -0.86 -9.17
N GLY A 103 -0.22 -1.56 -8.85
CA GLY A 103 -1.49 -0.92 -8.50
C GLY A 103 -1.39 -0.02 -7.27
N ILE A 104 -0.67 -0.44 -6.23
CA ILE A 104 -0.41 0.38 -5.04
C ILE A 104 0.44 1.60 -5.38
N GLY A 105 1.44 1.45 -6.23
CA GLY A 105 2.35 2.53 -6.61
C GLY A 105 1.75 3.58 -7.56
N MET A 106 0.57 3.33 -8.12
CA MET A 106 -0.13 4.25 -9.04
C MET A 106 -1.18 5.14 -8.37
N VAL A 107 -1.38 5.03 -7.07
CA VAL A 107 -2.36 5.86 -6.30
C VAL A 107 -1.76 7.17 -5.85
#